data_24e967bb8d4816a7def287a1dbd1994e
#
_entry.id   24e967bb8d4816a7def287a1dbd1994e
#
_cell.length_a   1.000
_cell.length_b   1.000
_cell.length_c   1.000
_cell.angle_alpha   90.00
_cell.angle_beta   90.00
_cell.angle_gamma   90.00
#
_symmetry.space_group_name_H-M   'P 1'
#
loop_
_entity.id
_entity.type
_entity.pdbx_description
1 polymer ?
#
loop_
_entity_poly.entity_id
_entity_poly.type
_entity_poly.pdbx_seq_one_letter_code
_entity_poly.pdbx_strand_id
1 'polypeptide(L)'
;MNYKYGIGVMSLNIIDACIEFANEHNHHLIFIPSRRQVDYIGGYVNNWTTETFSKYVKTKTNNILLKRDHGGPNQGLYQDDGLISLYHDCNCFDAIHIDPWKNILNFKDGCEQTKKLINYCFEINDKIIYEVGTEQSIFKYEANQLDELLSYLKHNLKHDRFQNIKFSVIQSGTSLKETKNTGSYDKQRLTEMISICHKYNMISKEHNGDYLPAYLIKEKFNCGLDCINIAPEFGQIETITYLNEISNSKIFDTFFDICYQSKKWEKWVDKTFNPIENKEQLIKICGHYVLSDKNFIKKIKNNLRSDIDTIIKNNIIQKLKELYGTN
;
A
#
# COMPACT_ATOMS: atom_id res chain seq x y z
N MET A 1 -7.99 16.85 -8.70
CA MET A 1 -7.55 15.50 -9.10
C MET A 1 -8.39 14.48 -8.34
N ASN A 2 -8.99 13.51 -9.03
CA ASN A 2 -9.87 12.53 -8.37
C ASN A 2 -9.13 11.18 -8.28
N TYR A 3 -8.34 10.99 -7.25
CA TYR A 3 -7.64 9.73 -6.97
C TYR A 3 -8.50 8.85 -6.07
N LYS A 4 -9.18 7.85 -6.63
CA LYS A 4 -10.02 6.92 -5.85
C LYS A 4 -9.24 5.76 -5.22
N TYR A 5 -8.19 5.28 -5.91
CA TYR A 5 -7.50 4.06 -5.50
C TYR A 5 -6.00 4.25 -5.36
N GLY A 6 -5.46 3.81 -4.22
CA GLY A 6 -4.05 3.59 -3.99
C GLY A 6 -3.72 2.11 -4.21
N ILE A 7 -2.79 1.80 -5.12
CA ILE A 7 -2.46 0.43 -5.53
C ILE A 7 -1.09 0.04 -5.02
N GLY A 8 -1.03 -1.11 -4.33
CA GLY A 8 0.22 -1.70 -3.86
C GLY A 8 1.04 -2.29 -5.00
N VAL A 9 2.27 -1.84 -5.12
CA VAL A 9 3.20 -2.21 -6.21
C VAL A 9 4.00 -3.47 -5.88
N MET A 10 3.35 -4.64 -5.89
CA MET A 10 3.94 -5.91 -5.44
C MET A 10 4.86 -6.56 -6.49
N SER A 11 4.75 -6.20 -7.77
CA SER A 11 5.55 -6.77 -8.87
C SER A 11 5.57 -5.86 -10.10
N LEU A 12 6.44 -6.21 -11.05
CA LEU A 12 6.51 -5.54 -12.36
C LEU A 12 5.20 -5.71 -13.15
N ASN A 13 4.57 -6.89 -13.12
CA ASN A 13 3.32 -7.14 -13.82
C ASN A 13 2.19 -6.24 -13.31
N ILE A 14 2.08 -6.06 -11.99
CA ILE A 14 1.09 -5.16 -11.38
C ILE A 14 1.34 -3.72 -11.80
N ILE A 15 2.60 -3.27 -11.75
CA ILE A 15 2.98 -1.91 -12.11
C ILE A 15 2.65 -1.63 -13.58
N ASP A 16 3.05 -2.53 -14.49
CA ASP A 16 2.81 -2.35 -15.93
C ASP A 16 1.32 -2.42 -16.27
N ALA A 17 0.56 -3.35 -15.68
CA ALA A 17 -0.89 -3.45 -15.89
C ALA A 17 -1.62 -2.18 -15.41
N CYS A 18 -1.23 -1.62 -14.26
CA CYS A 18 -1.81 -0.37 -13.75
C CYS A 18 -1.45 0.84 -14.62
N ILE A 19 -0.23 0.91 -15.15
CA ILE A 19 0.19 1.96 -16.09
C ILE A 19 -0.61 1.87 -17.39
N GLU A 20 -0.73 0.67 -17.96
CA GLU A 20 -1.52 0.39 -19.15
C GLU A 20 -2.97 0.83 -18.95
N PHE A 21 -3.63 0.34 -17.89
CA PHE A 21 -5.00 0.73 -17.56
C PHE A 21 -5.18 2.24 -17.37
N ALA A 22 -4.27 2.88 -16.63
CA ALA A 22 -4.35 4.32 -16.37
C ALA A 22 -4.22 5.15 -17.65
N ASN A 23 -3.33 4.74 -18.57
CA ASN A 23 -3.13 5.41 -19.84
C ASN A 23 -4.30 5.19 -20.82
N GLU A 24 -4.77 3.95 -20.96
CA GLU A 24 -5.85 3.61 -21.92
C GLU A 24 -7.20 4.21 -21.53
N HIS A 25 -7.50 4.25 -20.22
CA HIS A 25 -8.79 4.74 -19.73
C HIS A 25 -8.73 6.19 -19.19
N ASN A 26 -7.57 6.84 -19.25
CA ASN A 26 -7.34 8.18 -18.67
C ASN A 26 -7.77 8.27 -17.20
N HIS A 27 -7.49 7.22 -16.43
CA HIS A 27 -7.72 7.17 -15.00
C HIS A 27 -6.47 7.56 -14.21
N HIS A 28 -6.69 8.27 -13.09
CA HIS A 28 -5.61 8.60 -12.18
C HIS A 28 -5.53 7.60 -11.02
N LEU A 29 -4.35 6.99 -10.83
CA LEU A 29 -4.06 6.06 -9.74
C LEU A 29 -2.98 6.64 -8.82
N ILE A 30 -2.92 6.10 -7.59
CA ILE A 30 -1.79 6.34 -6.69
C ILE A 30 -1.01 5.03 -6.59
N PHE A 31 0.28 5.03 -6.84
CA PHE A 31 1.15 3.94 -6.41
C PHE A 31 1.63 4.18 -4.99
N ILE A 32 1.49 3.16 -4.15
CA ILE A 32 1.77 3.21 -2.72
C ILE A 32 2.86 2.21 -2.31
N PRO A 33 4.11 2.33 -2.82
CA PRO A 33 5.21 1.50 -2.38
C PRO A 33 5.54 1.75 -0.91
N SER A 34 5.50 0.68 -0.09
CA SER A 34 6.09 0.71 1.25
C SER A 34 7.62 0.63 1.18
N ARG A 35 8.32 1.02 2.25
CA ARG A 35 9.78 0.92 2.34
C ARG A 35 10.32 -0.51 2.16
N ARG A 36 9.52 -1.53 2.47
CA ARG A 36 9.91 -2.94 2.24
C ARG A 36 9.83 -3.34 0.77
N GLN A 37 8.94 -2.70 0.01
CA GLN A 37 8.76 -2.95 -1.43
C GLN A 37 9.84 -2.25 -2.26
N VAL A 38 10.06 -0.97 -1.97
CA VAL A 38 11.00 -0.08 -2.68
C VAL A 38 11.58 0.88 -1.63
N ASP A 39 12.89 0.93 -1.45
CA ASP A 39 13.55 1.88 -0.54
C ASP A 39 14.86 2.38 -1.18
N TYR A 40 15.54 3.32 -0.55
CA TYR A 40 16.82 3.86 -1.06
C TYR A 40 17.91 2.77 -1.20
N ILE A 41 17.87 1.71 -0.41
CA ILE A 41 18.79 0.55 -0.48
C ILE A 41 18.25 -0.59 -1.36
N GLY A 42 17.09 -0.42 -1.99
CA GLY A 42 16.35 -1.49 -2.66
C GLY A 42 15.30 -2.15 -1.78
N GLY A 43 14.39 -2.91 -2.39
CA GLY A 43 13.32 -3.64 -1.71
C GLY A 43 13.00 -4.96 -2.40
N TYR A 44 11.99 -5.71 -1.90
CA TYR A 44 11.67 -7.02 -2.48
C TYR A 44 11.05 -6.93 -3.90
N VAL A 45 10.58 -5.76 -4.32
CA VAL A 45 10.07 -5.55 -5.68
C VAL A 45 11.24 -5.22 -6.61
N ASN A 46 11.66 -6.15 -7.44
CA ASN A 46 12.74 -6.04 -8.42
C ASN A 46 14.08 -5.49 -7.86
N ASN A 47 14.27 -5.53 -6.55
CA ASN A 47 15.40 -4.88 -5.88
C ASN A 47 15.55 -3.39 -6.25
N TRP A 48 14.43 -2.72 -6.55
CA TRP A 48 14.43 -1.32 -6.97
C TRP A 48 14.71 -0.36 -5.82
N THR A 49 15.57 0.62 -6.13
CA THR A 49 15.71 1.81 -5.29
C THR A 49 14.55 2.77 -5.55
N THR A 50 14.36 3.73 -4.64
CA THR A 50 13.36 4.80 -4.77
C THR A 50 13.50 5.53 -6.11
N GLU A 51 14.75 5.86 -6.52
CA GLU A 51 15.06 6.54 -7.78
C GLU A 51 14.73 5.68 -9.00
N THR A 52 15.16 4.40 -8.99
CA THR A 52 14.93 3.51 -10.13
C THR A 52 13.46 3.23 -10.36
N PHE A 53 12.69 3.04 -9.28
CA PHE A 53 11.25 2.88 -9.35
C PHE A 53 10.55 4.15 -9.87
N SER A 54 10.88 5.30 -9.29
CA SER A 54 10.31 6.59 -9.71
C SER A 54 10.59 6.87 -11.18
N LYS A 55 11.82 6.69 -11.62
CA LYS A 55 12.20 6.86 -13.02
C LYS A 55 11.42 5.92 -13.93
N TYR A 56 11.29 4.64 -13.56
CA TYR A 56 10.55 3.65 -14.33
C TYR A 56 9.09 4.07 -14.57
N VAL A 57 8.40 4.52 -13.54
CA VAL A 57 6.99 4.92 -13.64
C VAL A 57 6.85 6.24 -14.39
N LYS A 58 7.60 7.28 -14.00
CA LYS A 58 7.49 8.64 -14.57
C LYS A 58 7.87 8.73 -16.06
N THR A 59 8.67 7.78 -16.56
CA THR A 59 8.96 7.70 -18.01
C THR A 59 7.84 7.06 -18.83
N LYS A 60 6.88 6.36 -18.19
CA LYS A 60 5.80 5.64 -18.87
C LYS A 60 4.43 6.33 -18.78
N THR A 61 4.21 7.16 -17.76
CA THR A 61 2.91 7.79 -17.54
C THR A 61 2.99 9.02 -16.63
N ASN A 62 2.04 9.95 -16.85
CA ASN A 62 1.74 11.07 -15.95
C ASN A 62 0.43 10.86 -15.18
N ASN A 63 -0.25 9.72 -15.37
CA ASN A 63 -1.55 9.42 -14.76
C ASN A 63 -1.41 8.76 -13.38
N ILE A 64 -0.18 8.60 -12.88
CA ILE A 64 0.09 7.95 -11.59
C ILE A 64 0.82 8.90 -10.65
N LEU A 65 0.22 9.12 -9.49
CA LEU A 65 0.85 9.80 -8.36
C LEU A 65 1.73 8.79 -7.60
N LEU A 66 3.02 9.07 -7.47
CA LEU A 66 3.91 8.25 -6.65
C LEU A 66 3.86 8.72 -5.20
N LYS A 67 3.40 7.86 -4.30
CA LYS A 67 3.29 8.18 -2.88
C LYS A 67 3.95 7.11 -2.01
N ARG A 68 4.91 7.51 -1.16
CA ARG A 68 5.43 6.61 -0.12
C ARG A 68 4.31 6.19 0.82
N ASP A 69 4.13 4.89 0.99
CA ASP A 69 3.27 4.31 2.01
C ASP A 69 4.08 4.03 3.28
N HIS A 70 3.56 4.46 4.44
CA HIS A 70 4.22 4.35 5.73
C HIS A 70 5.68 4.84 5.72
N GLY A 71 5.88 6.14 5.43
CA GLY A 71 7.18 6.80 5.51
C GLY A 71 7.51 7.23 6.95
N GLY A 72 8.66 6.80 7.45
CA GLY A 72 9.08 7.15 8.79
C GLY A 72 9.94 6.09 9.49
N PRO A 73 10.12 6.21 10.83
CA PRO A 73 10.98 5.32 11.61
C PRO A 73 10.51 3.85 11.57
N ASN A 74 11.46 2.92 11.49
CA ASN A 74 11.20 1.47 11.62
C ASN A 74 10.23 0.87 10.58
N GLN A 75 9.96 1.55 9.47
CA GLN A 75 9.06 1.07 8.41
C GLN A 75 9.75 0.21 7.35
N GLY A 76 11.09 0.24 7.29
CA GLY A 76 11.91 -0.53 6.35
C GLY A 76 12.19 -1.98 6.77
N LEU A 77 13.24 -2.54 6.17
CA LEU A 77 13.75 -3.88 6.50
C LEU A 77 14.54 -3.88 7.82
N TYR A 78 15.18 -2.77 8.15
CA TYR A 78 15.98 -2.59 9.35
C TYR A 78 15.36 -1.53 10.27
N GLN A 79 15.74 -1.56 11.54
CA GLN A 79 15.44 -0.48 12.47
C GLN A 79 16.27 0.75 12.12
N ASP A 80 15.59 1.88 11.93
CA ASP A 80 16.19 3.17 11.62
C ASP A 80 15.27 4.33 12.04
N ASP A 81 15.77 5.56 11.94
CA ASP A 81 14.99 6.78 12.16
C ASP A 81 14.15 7.20 10.93
N GLY A 82 14.33 6.53 9.79
CA GLY A 82 13.62 6.80 8.54
C GLY A 82 14.09 8.02 7.76
N LEU A 83 15.00 8.83 8.28
CA LEU A 83 15.34 10.14 7.69
C LEU A 83 16.02 10.01 6.32
N ILE A 84 16.91 9.03 6.14
CA ILE A 84 17.56 8.80 4.83
C ILE A 84 16.52 8.37 3.79
N SER A 85 15.60 7.46 4.14
CA SER A 85 14.53 7.06 3.23
C SER A 85 13.64 8.25 2.84
N LEU A 86 13.23 9.06 3.82
CA LEU A 86 12.43 10.26 3.58
C LEU A 86 13.17 11.28 2.68
N TYR A 87 14.49 11.42 2.82
CA TYR A 87 15.30 12.26 1.93
C TYR A 87 15.17 11.81 0.47
N HIS A 88 15.32 10.51 0.20
CA HIS A 88 15.16 9.96 -1.15
C HIS A 88 13.72 10.08 -1.66
N ASP A 89 12.72 9.87 -0.77
CA ASP A 89 11.31 10.01 -1.12
C ASP A 89 10.98 11.46 -1.51
N CYS A 90 11.47 12.46 -0.77
CA CYS A 90 11.28 13.88 -1.09
C CYS A 90 11.83 14.29 -2.45
N ASN A 91 12.89 13.62 -2.92
CA ASN A 91 13.51 13.91 -4.22
C ASN A 91 12.89 13.14 -5.39
N CYS A 92 12.19 12.04 -5.11
CA CYS A 92 11.76 11.11 -6.15
C CYS A 92 10.23 10.97 -6.28
N PHE A 93 9.50 11.09 -5.18
CA PHE A 93 8.05 10.91 -5.15
C PHE A 93 7.30 12.23 -5.15
N ASP A 94 5.99 12.14 -5.38
CA ASP A 94 5.09 13.29 -5.42
C ASP A 94 4.43 13.52 -4.07
N ALA A 95 4.31 12.46 -3.26
CA ALA A 95 3.68 12.50 -1.94
C ALA A 95 4.33 11.51 -0.97
N ILE A 96 4.18 11.77 0.33
CA ILE A 96 4.67 10.90 1.41
C ILE A 96 3.59 10.76 2.48
N HIS A 97 3.24 9.53 2.82
CA HIS A 97 2.53 9.23 4.06
C HIS A 97 3.52 9.30 5.23
N ILE A 98 3.41 10.34 6.02
CA ILE A 98 4.22 10.55 7.23
C ILE A 98 3.62 9.71 8.35
N ASP A 99 4.27 8.58 8.65
CA ASP A 99 3.78 7.58 9.61
C ASP A 99 4.85 7.21 10.65
N PRO A 100 5.02 8.01 11.71
CA PRO A 100 5.90 7.69 12.82
C PRO A 100 5.27 6.73 13.85
N TRP A 101 3.99 6.34 13.69
CA TRP A 101 3.18 5.72 14.75
C TRP A 101 3.64 4.32 15.18
N LYS A 102 4.43 3.64 14.38
CA LYS A 102 5.00 2.36 14.74
C LYS A 102 5.92 2.51 15.95
N ASN A 103 5.63 1.79 17.02
CA ASN A 103 6.32 1.86 18.31
C ASN A 103 6.07 3.15 19.13
N ILE A 104 5.11 3.98 18.76
CA ILE A 104 4.65 5.09 19.59
C ILE A 104 3.78 4.55 20.72
N LEU A 105 4.04 5.01 21.95
CA LEU A 105 3.34 4.56 23.15
C LEU A 105 2.15 5.44 23.52
N ASN A 106 2.18 6.70 23.13
CA ASN A 106 1.09 7.63 23.40
C ASN A 106 0.81 8.56 22.21
N PHE A 107 -0.43 9.02 22.15
CA PHE A 107 -0.94 9.80 21.02
C PHE A 107 -0.21 11.14 20.82
N LYS A 108 0.13 11.83 21.91
CA LYS A 108 0.79 13.15 21.85
C LYS A 108 2.18 13.07 21.22
N ASP A 109 2.94 12.01 21.53
CA ASP A 109 4.25 11.78 20.93
C ASP A 109 4.11 11.52 19.41
N GLY A 110 3.07 10.80 19.00
CA GLY A 110 2.75 10.58 17.57
C GLY A 110 2.49 11.89 16.83
N CYS A 111 1.72 12.79 17.41
CA CYS A 111 1.47 14.12 16.86
C CYS A 111 2.77 14.93 16.72
N GLU A 112 3.60 14.95 17.77
CA GLU A 112 4.88 15.68 17.78
C GLU A 112 5.88 15.10 16.75
N GLN A 113 5.99 13.78 16.64
CA GLN A 113 6.86 13.15 15.65
C GLN A 113 6.35 13.41 14.22
N THR A 114 5.04 13.36 13.97
CA THR A 114 4.45 13.71 12.67
C THR A 114 4.86 15.14 12.27
N LYS A 115 4.71 16.11 13.18
CA LYS A 115 5.15 17.49 12.95
C LYS A 115 6.64 17.60 12.61
N LYS A 116 7.50 16.89 13.36
CA LYS A 116 8.97 16.91 13.13
C LYS A 116 9.34 16.37 11.76
N LEU A 117 8.74 15.26 11.34
CA LEU A 117 9.01 14.66 10.04
C LEU A 117 8.49 15.51 8.88
N ILE A 118 7.32 16.15 9.01
CA ILE A 118 6.83 17.12 8.02
C ILE A 118 7.82 18.27 7.87
N ASN A 119 8.29 18.85 8.98
CA ASN A 119 9.27 19.92 8.95
C ASN A 119 10.56 19.47 8.27
N TYR A 120 11.06 18.27 8.56
CA TYR A 120 12.24 17.72 7.92
C TYR A 120 12.06 17.57 6.40
N CYS A 121 10.97 16.97 5.95
CA CYS A 121 10.69 16.77 4.54
C CYS A 121 10.51 18.10 3.78
N PHE A 122 9.85 19.09 4.41
CA PHE A 122 9.62 20.40 3.80
C PHE A 122 10.91 21.17 3.53
N GLU A 123 11.93 21.06 4.39
CA GLU A 123 13.25 21.67 4.16
C GLU A 123 13.99 21.04 2.96
N ILE A 124 13.63 19.81 2.59
CA ILE A 124 14.23 19.11 1.43
C ILE A 124 13.47 19.47 0.14
N ASN A 125 12.13 19.43 0.20
CA ASN A 125 11.26 19.72 -0.93
C ASN A 125 9.94 20.35 -0.45
N ASP A 126 9.78 21.65 -0.64
CA ASP A 126 8.63 22.43 -0.22
C ASP A 126 7.35 22.16 -1.04
N LYS A 127 7.45 21.36 -2.11
CA LYS A 127 6.32 20.98 -2.97
C LYS A 127 5.74 19.61 -2.66
N ILE A 128 6.40 18.84 -1.76
CA ILE A 128 5.93 17.49 -1.45
C ILE A 128 4.56 17.51 -0.78
N ILE A 129 3.69 16.61 -1.18
CA ILE A 129 2.36 16.43 -0.58
C ILE A 129 2.46 15.44 0.58
N TYR A 130 1.74 15.71 1.68
CA TYR A 130 1.72 14.82 2.84
C TYR A 130 0.38 14.13 3.01
N GLU A 131 0.46 12.88 3.47
CA GLU A 131 -0.60 12.15 4.14
C GLU A 131 -0.22 11.98 5.61
N VAL A 132 -1.18 12.13 6.53
CA VAL A 132 -0.96 12.01 7.98
C VAL A 132 -1.98 11.07 8.63
N GLY A 133 -1.66 10.60 9.81
CA GLY A 133 -2.42 9.57 10.52
C GLY A 133 -1.82 8.18 10.32
N THR A 134 -2.53 7.15 10.71
CA THR A 134 -2.12 5.74 10.53
C THR A 134 -3.31 4.80 10.57
N GLU A 135 -3.12 3.56 10.14
CA GLU A 135 -4.14 2.52 10.21
C GLU A 135 -4.29 1.93 11.63
N GLN A 136 -5.47 1.38 11.93
CA GLN A 136 -5.75 0.89 13.30
C GLN A 136 -4.90 -0.32 13.73
N SER A 137 -4.31 -1.05 12.81
CA SER A 137 -3.40 -2.16 13.11
C SER A 137 -2.04 -1.68 13.66
N ILE A 138 -1.67 -0.42 13.40
CA ILE A 138 -0.45 0.22 13.89
C ILE A 138 -0.75 1.00 15.18
N PHE A 139 -1.71 1.90 15.14
CA PHE A 139 -2.14 2.69 16.29
C PHE A 139 -3.62 3.04 16.16
N LYS A 140 -4.47 2.44 17.02
CA LYS A 140 -5.91 2.72 17.03
C LYS A 140 -6.20 4.06 17.68
N TYR A 141 -6.99 4.92 17.02
CA TYR A 141 -7.52 6.17 17.56
C TYR A 141 -8.97 6.39 17.15
N GLU A 142 -9.68 7.20 17.94
CA GLU A 142 -11.08 7.53 17.67
C GLU A 142 -11.20 8.83 16.83
N ALA A 143 -12.40 9.15 16.35
CA ALA A 143 -12.65 10.30 15.51
C ALA A 143 -12.21 11.63 16.15
N ASN A 144 -12.46 11.81 17.45
CA ASN A 144 -11.99 12.99 18.18
C ASN A 144 -10.47 13.12 18.23
N GLN A 145 -9.74 12.00 18.28
CA GLN A 145 -8.27 12.01 18.23
C GLN A 145 -7.76 12.35 16.83
N LEU A 146 -8.47 11.98 15.77
CA LEU A 146 -8.15 12.45 14.42
C LEU A 146 -8.29 13.97 14.33
N ASP A 147 -9.38 14.54 14.89
CA ASP A 147 -9.56 16.01 14.94
C ASP A 147 -8.47 16.66 15.79
N GLU A 148 -8.06 16.05 16.90
CA GLU A 148 -6.95 16.51 17.74
C GLU A 148 -5.62 16.53 16.98
N LEU A 149 -5.29 15.46 16.24
CA LEU A 149 -4.09 15.40 15.41
C LEU A 149 -4.05 16.53 14.37
N LEU A 150 -5.14 16.68 13.60
CA LEU A 150 -5.21 17.69 12.53
C LEU A 150 -5.20 19.12 13.10
N SER A 151 -5.90 19.35 14.21
CA SER A 151 -5.87 20.61 14.95
C SER A 151 -4.47 20.92 15.48
N TYR A 152 -3.81 19.92 16.09
CA TYR A 152 -2.44 20.08 16.58
C TYR A 152 -1.48 20.47 15.44
N LEU A 153 -1.53 19.77 14.30
CA LEU A 153 -0.67 20.08 13.14
C LEU A 153 -0.97 21.48 12.59
N LYS A 154 -2.25 21.88 12.50
CA LYS A 154 -2.66 23.20 12.04
C LYS A 154 -2.10 24.34 12.90
N HIS A 155 -2.05 24.16 14.23
CA HIS A 155 -1.58 25.19 15.17
C HIS A 155 -0.04 25.21 15.32
N ASN A 156 0.63 24.09 15.07
CA ASN A 156 2.07 23.92 15.38
C ASN A 156 2.97 23.86 14.14
N LEU A 157 2.40 23.80 12.93
CA LEU A 157 3.14 23.96 11.67
C LEU A 157 2.98 25.37 11.13
N LYS A 158 3.95 25.84 10.36
CA LYS A 158 3.78 27.04 9.53
C LYS A 158 2.68 26.78 8.50
N HIS A 159 1.99 27.85 8.08
CA HIS A 159 0.83 27.75 7.19
C HIS A 159 1.14 26.98 5.89
N ASP A 160 2.26 27.29 5.24
CA ASP A 160 2.72 26.63 4.01
C ASP A 160 2.91 25.12 4.17
N ARG A 161 3.51 24.69 5.28
CA ARG A 161 3.71 23.26 5.60
C ARG A 161 2.40 22.53 5.86
N PHE A 162 1.49 23.16 6.61
CA PHE A 162 0.17 22.59 6.84
C PHE A 162 -0.64 22.47 5.55
N GLN A 163 -0.53 23.45 4.65
CA GLN A 163 -1.22 23.42 3.36
C GLN A 163 -0.75 22.29 2.44
N ASN A 164 0.43 21.71 2.64
CA ASN A 164 0.90 20.54 1.90
C ASN A 164 0.33 19.21 2.41
N ILE A 165 -0.37 19.20 3.57
CA ILE A 165 -1.11 18.02 4.00
C ILE A 165 -2.41 17.96 3.19
N LYS A 166 -2.50 16.98 2.29
CA LYS A 166 -3.65 16.79 1.40
C LYS A 166 -4.46 15.55 1.72
N PHE A 167 -3.88 14.58 2.41
CA PHE A 167 -4.54 13.32 2.76
C PHE A 167 -4.49 13.11 4.27
N SER A 168 -5.54 12.49 4.79
CA SER A 168 -5.55 12.00 6.16
C SER A 168 -6.09 10.57 6.22
N VAL A 169 -5.39 9.71 6.95
CA VAL A 169 -5.79 8.31 7.13
C VAL A 169 -6.98 8.25 8.07
N ILE A 170 -8.04 7.54 7.64
CA ILE A 170 -9.21 7.27 8.44
C ILE A 170 -9.27 5.79 8.81
N GLN A 171 -9.96 5.46 9.89
CA GLN A 171 -10.09 4.12 10.44
C GLN A 171 -11.57 3.75 10.56
N SER A 172 -12.09 2.98 9.61
CA SER A 172 -13.51 2.58 9.61
C SER A 172 -13.76 1.21 10.25
N GLY A 173 -12.77 0.62 10.91
CA GLY A 173 -12.86 -0.70 11.53
C GLY A 173 -12.40 -1.86 10.64
N THR A 174 -12.00 -1.62 9.39
CA THR A 174 -11.45 -2.63 8.51
C THR A 174 -10.04 -3.06 8.94
N SER A 175 -9.72 -4.34 8.74
CA SER A 175 -8.43 -4.93 9.07
C SER A 175 -8.13 -6.11 8.14
N LEU A 176 -6.87 -6.44 7.95
CA LEU A 176 -6.44 -7.51 7.06
C LEU A 176 -5.81 -8.67 7.84
N LYS A 177 -6.22 -9.89 7.51
CA LYS A 177 -5.62 -11.12 8.02
C LYS A 177 -5.63 -12.18 6.94
N GLU A 178 -4.50 -12.84 6.71
CA GLU A 178 -4.33 -13.80 5.62
C GLU A 178 -4.71 -13.20 4.26
N THR A 179 -5.81 -13.69 3.68
CA THR A 179 -6.36 -13.29 2.39
C THR A 179 -7.79 -12.76 2.55
N LYS A 180 -8.09 -12.15 3.68
CA LYS A 180 -9.45 -11.69 4.04
C LYS A 180 -9.42 -10.32 4.73
N ASN A 181 -10.50 -9.57 4.53
CA ASN A 181 -10.82 -8.45 5.39
C ASN A 181 -11.58 -8.98 6.62
N THR A 182 -11.00 -8.84 7.80
CA THR A 182 -11.51 -9.41 9.05
C THR A 182 -12.02 -8.38 10.04
N GLY A 183 -11.91 -7.09 9.69
CA GLY A 183 -12.39 -6.02 10.54
C GLY A 183 -13.92 -5.91 10.54
N SER A 184 -14.44 -5.20 11.51
CA SER A 184 -15.85 -4.83 11.58
C SER A 184 -16.04 -3.42 11.05
N TYR A 185 -16.56 -3.32 9.83
CA TYR A 185 -16.88 -2.03 9.23
C TYR A 185 -17.90 -1.27 10.05
N ASP A 186 -17.58 -0.04 10.43
CA ASP A 186 -18.43 0.88 11.16
C ASP A 186 -18.70 2.12 10.29
N LYS A 187 -19.94 2.22 9.80
CA LYS A 187 -20.38 3.31 8.92
C LYS A 187 -20.42 4.66 9.64
N GLN A 188 -20.83 4.68 10.92
CA GLN A 188 -20.88 5.92 11.69
C GLN A 188 -19.47 6.47 11.87
N ARG A 189 -18.52 5.63 12.31
CA ARG A 189 -17.11 5.99 12.45
C ARG A 189 -16.50 6.46 11.14
N LEU A 190 -16.82 5.79 10.02
CA LEU A 190 -16.39 6.20 8.69
C LEU A 190 -16.84 7.64 8.39
N THR A 191 -18.13 7.93 8.53
CA THR A 191 -18.71 9.25 8.22
C THR A 191 -18.20 10.36 9.13
N GLU A 192 -18.00 10.08 10.41
CA GLU A 192 -17.41 11.02 11.37
C GLU A 192 -15.98 11.39 10.97
N MET A 193 -15.12 10.40 10.67
CA MET A 193 -13.73 10.65 10.27
C MET A 193 -13.63 11.36 8.91
N ILE A 194 -14.49 11.03 7.94
CA ILE A 194 -14.58 11.75 6.66
C ILE A 194 -14.92 13.23 6.91
N SER A 195 -15.93 13.50 7.73
CA SER A 195 -16.32 14.88 8.07
C SER A 195 -15.17 15.68 8.68
N ILE A 196 -14.37 15.04 9.52
CA ILE A 196 -13.19 15.67 10.12
C ILE A 196 -12.14 15.98 9.02
N CYS A 197 -11.82 15.04 8.13
CA CYS A 197 -10.89 15.31 7.03
C CYS A 197 -11.36 16.50 6.18
N HIS A 198 -12.64 16.53 5.80
CA HIS A 198 -13.21 17.61 4.99
C HIS A 198 -13.23 18.97 5.71
N LYS A 199 -13.42 19.01 7.05
CA LYS A 199 -13.28 20.22 7.87
C LYS A 199 -11.91 20.90 7.71
N TYR A 200 -10.86 20.12 7.44
CA TYR A 200 -9.51 20.62 7.21
C TYR A 200 -9.13 20.70 5.71
N ASN A 201 -10.09 20.53 4.79
CA ASN A 201 -9.89 20.46 3.34
C ASN A 201 -8.90 19.37 2.91
N MET A 202 -8.96 18.22 3.57
CA MET A 202 -8.14 17.04 3.28
C MET A 202 -8.96 15.92 2.66
N ILE A 203 -8.32 15.15 1.80
CA ILE A 203 -8.85 13.91 1.22
C ILE A 203 -8.84 12.83 2.31
N SER A 204 -10.01 12.25 2.58
CA SER A 204 -10.13 11.11 3.48
C SER A 204 -9.63 9.84 2.80
N LYS A 205 -8.74 9.10 3.45
CA LYS A 205 -8.14 7.91 2.86
C LYS A 205 -8.15 6.72 3.81
N GLU A 206 -8.71 5.61 3.37
CA GLU A 206 -8.69 4.33 4.10
C GLU A 206 -7.60 3.40 3.56
N HIS A 207 -6.84 2.73 4.45
CA HIS A 207 -5.73 1.87 4.04
C HIS A 207 -6.11 0.41 3.80
N ASN A 208 -7.17 -0.12 4.39
CA ASN A 208 -7.52 -1.55 4.39
C ASN A 208 -8.70 -1.86 3.47
N GLY A 209 -8.59 -1.53 2.18
CA GLY A 209 -9.62 -1.79 1.16
C GLY A 209 -9.56 -3.17 0.52
N ASP A 210 -8.55 -3.96 0.82
CA ASP A 210 -8.35 -5.29 0.25
C ASP A 210 -9.47 -6.26 0.63
N TYR A 211 -9.82 -7.13 -0.30
CA TYR A 211 -10.81 -8.21 -0.13
C TYR A 211 -12.21 -7.75 0.25
N LEU A 212 -12.51 -6.47 0.14
CA LEU A 212 -13.86 -5.96 0.32
C LEU A 212 -14.72 -6.26 -0.93
N PRO A 213 -15.97 -6.68 -0.75
CA PRO A 213 -16.88 -6.83 -1.88
C PRO A 213 -17.15 -5.48 -2.53
N ALA A 214 -17.31 -5.46 -3.86
CA ALA A 214 -17.48 -4.23 -4.64
C ALA A 214 -18.62 -3.33 -4.13
N TYR A 215 -19.73 -3.92 -3.67
CA TYR A 215 -20.86 -3.15 -3.13
C TYR A 215 -20.46 -2.35 -1.88
N LEU A 216 -19.58 -2.90 -1.02
CA LEU A 216 -19.14 -2.24 0.20
C LEU A 216 -18.17 -1.09 -0.12
N ILE A 217 -17.26 -1.28 -1.08
CA ILE A 217 -16.39 -0.20 -1.58
C ILE A 217 -17.26 0.94 -2.13
N LYS A 218 -18.28 0.60 -2.95
CA LYS A 218 -19.23 1.59 -3.47
C LYS A 218 -20.01 2.30 -2.35
N GLU A 219 -20.45 1.58 -1.32
CA GLU A 219 -21.10 2.18 -0.16
C GLU A 219 -20.20 3.18 0.55
N LYS A 220 -18.93 2.84 0.78
CA LYS A 220 -17.95 3.76 1.41
C LYS A 220 -17.78 5.05 0.59
N PHE A 221 -17.65 4.95 -0.72
CA PHE A 221 -17.59 6.14 -1.58
C PHE A 221 -18.90 6.95 -1.55
N ASN A 222 -20.05 6.29 -1.51
CA ASN A 222 -21.34 6.97 -1.36
C ASN A 222 -21.50 7.66 0.01
N CYS A 223 -20.78 7.21 1.06
CA CYS A 223 -20.68 7.90 2.35
C CYS A 223 -19.73 9.11 2.32
N GLY A 224 -19.04 9.36 1.20
CA GLY A 224 -18.13 10.49 1.02
C GLY A 224 -16.65 10.15 1.19
N LEU A 225 -16.27 8.88 1.33
CA LEU A 225 -14.85 8.48 1.28
C LEU A 225 -14.23 8.92 -0.04
N ASP A 226 -13.06 9.54 0.01
CA ASP A 226 -12.40 10.05 -1.20
C ASP A 226 -11.46 9.03 -1.83
N CYS A 227 -10.73 8.25 -1.01
CA CYS A 227 -9.68 7.36 -1.48
C CYS A 227 -9.58 6.09 -0.63
N ILE A 228 -9.20 4.97 -1.25
CA ILE A 228 -8.97 3.69 -0.56
C ILE A 228 -7.71 2.99 -1.10
N ASN A 229 -6.91 2.39 -0.22
CA ASN A 229 -5.76 1.57 -0.60
C ASN A 229 -6.18 0.11 -0.79
N ILE A 230 -5.67 -0.50 -1.86
CA ILE A 230 -5.75 -1.93 -2.14
C ILE A 230 -4.32 -2.39 -2.49
N ALA A 231 -3.73 -3.26 -1.69
CA ALA A 231 -2.32 -3.61 -1.84
C ALA A 231 -2.08 -5.13 -1.93
N PRO A 232 -2.17 -5.95 -0.88
CA PRO A 232 -1.88 -7.38 -0.97
C PRO A 232 -2.82 -8.14 -1.92
N GLU A 233 -4.06 -7.68 -2.12
CA GLU A 233 -5.02 -8.32 -3.04
C GLU A 233 -4.49 -8.37 -4.48
N PHE A 234 -3.84 -7.32 -4.98
CA PHE A 234 -3.22 -7.34 -6.30
C PHE A 234 -2.08 -8.35 -6.39
N GLY A 235 -1.23 -8.43 -5.36
CA GLY A 235 -0.19 -9.46 -5.28
C GLY A 235 -0.74 -10.86 -5.19
N GLN A 236 -1.90 -11.03 -4.55
CA GLN A 236 -2.59 -12.32 -4.50
C GLN A 236 -3.17 -12.73 -5.85
N ILE A 237 -3.75 -11.81 -6.63
CA ILE A 237 -4.24 -12.07 -7.99
C ILE A 237 -3.11 -12.66 -8.84
N GLU A 238 -1.93 -12.04 -8.82
CA GLU A 238 -0.76 -12.55 -9.54
C GLU A 238 -0.33 -13.93 -9.01
N THR A 239 -0.24 -14.11 -7.70
CA THR A 239 0.13 -15.37 -7.05
C THR A 239 -0.83 -16.50 -7.43
N ILE A 240 -2.14 -16.26 -7.42
CA ILE A 240 -3.17 -17.23 -7.80
C ILE A 240 -3.06 -17.56 -9.29
N THR A 241 -2.76 -16.58 -10.14
CA THR A 241 -2.55 -16.83 -11.57
C THR A 241 -1.39 -17.79 -11.80
N TYR A 242 -0.26 -17.60 -11.10
CA TYR A 242 0.84 -18.56 -11.14
C TYR A 242 0.41 -19.96 -10.67
N LEU A 243 -0.32 -20.06 -9.55
CA LEU A 243 -0.80 -21.35 -9.01
C LEU A 243 -1.69 -22.09 -9.99
N ASN A 244 -2.60 -21.40 -10.68
CA ASN A 244 -3.52 -21.98 -11.64
C ASN A 244 -2.82 -22.54 -12.88
N GLU A 245 -1.66 -22.01 -13.25
CA GLU A 245 -0.85 -22.48 -14.39
C GLU A 245 0.11 -23.61 -14.01
N ILE A 246 0.30 -23.87 -12.71
CA ILE A 246 1.18 -24.95 -12.23
C ILE A 246 0.42 -26.28 -12.23
N SER A 247 0.66 -27.11 -13.24
CA SER A 247 0.14 -28.49 -13.31
C SER A 247 1.11 -29.54 -12.72
N ASN A 248 2.38 -29.19 -12.53
CA ASN A 248 3.44 -30.08 -12.07
C ASN A 248 3.65 -29.97 -10.55
N SER A 249 3.45 -31.07 -9.83
CA SER A 249 3.61 -31.13 -8.37
C SER A 249 4.99 -30.70 -7.88
N LYS A 250 6.05 -31.01 -8.64
CA LYS A 250 7.42 -30.59 -8.28
C LYS A 250 7.60 -29.08 -8.37
N ILE A 251 6.97 -28.42 -9.35
CA ILE A 251 7.00 -26.95 -9.46
C ILE A 251 6.19 -26.35 -8.30
N PHE A 252 5.03 -26.91 -7.98
CA PHE A 252 4.21 -26.49 -6.84
C PHE A 252 4.98 -26.61 -5.52
N ASP A 253 5.61 -27.75 -5.23
CA ASP A 253 6.40 -27.95 -4.02
C ASP A 253 7.60 -26.98 -3.96
N THR A 254 8.23 -26.70 -5.10
CA THR A 254 9.32 -25.71 -5.17
C THR A 254 8.80 -24.30 -4.85
N PHE A 255 7.62 -23.92 -5.33
CA PHE A 255 7.01 -22.62 -4.99
C PHE A 255 6.68 -22.54 -3.50
N PHE A 256 6.09 -23.60 -2.96
CA PHE A 256 5.84 -23.70 -1.52
C PHE A 256 7.14 -23.54 -0.72
N ASP A 257 8.22 -24.24 -1.07
CA ASP A 257 9.49 -24.18 -0.35
C ASP A 257 10.08 -22.75 -0.35
N ILE A 258 10.04 -22.06 -1.49
CA ILE A 258 10.49 -20.66 -1.59
C ILE A 258 9.66 -19.75 -0.66
N CYS A 259 8.34 -19.91 -0.69
CA CYS A 259 7.42 -19.14 0.17
C CYS A 259 7.64 -19.47 1.65
N TYR A 260 7.74 -20.75 2.00
CA TYR A 260 7.95 -21.22 3.37
C TYR A 260 9.25 -20.69 3.97
N GLN A 261 10.36 -20.78 3.22
CA GLN A 261 11.68 -20.32 3.65
C GLN A 261 11.75 -18.78 3.78
N SER A 262 10.91 -18.05 3.05
CA SER A 262 10.84 -16.58 3.16
C SER A 262 10.40 -16.09 4.54
N LYS A 263 9.67 -16.90 5.30
CA LYS A 263 9.02 -16.60 6.59
C LYS A 263 8.08 -15.39 6.56
N LYS A 264 7.74 -14.88 5.37
CA LYS A 264 6.87 -13.70 5.23
C LYS A 264 5.40 -14.01 5.55
N TRP A 265 5.02 -15.28 5.57
CA TRP A 265 3.69 -15.77 5.93
C TRP A 265 3.42 -15.67 7.44
N GLU A 266 4.43 -15.78 8.30
CA GLU A 266 4.30 -15.88 9.78
C GLU A 266 3.50 -14.72 10.39
N LYS A 267 3.65 -13.52 9.87
CA LYS A 267 2.94 -12.31 10.38
C LYS A 267 1.45 -12.27 10.03
N TRP A 268 0.99 -13.13 9.11
CA TRP A 268 -0.38 -13.12 8.60
C TRP A 268 -1.28 -14.19 9.21
N VAL A 269 -0.69 -15.17 9.90
CA VAL A 269 -1.38 -16.35 10.42
C VAL A 269 -1.31 -16.45 11.93
N ASP A 270 -2.21 -17.24 12.51
CA ASP A 270 -2.16 -17.55 13.94
C ASP A 270 -1.14 -18.66 14.25
N LYS A 271 -0.79 -18.80 15.54
CA LYS A 271 0.14 -19.83 16.01
C LYS A 271 -0.34 -21.27 15.74
N THR A 272 -1.62 -21.46 15.48
CA THR A 272 -2.23 -22.77 15.17
C THR A 272 -2.15 -23.14 13.69
N PHE A 273 -1.70 -22.22 12.83
CA PHE A 273 -1.57 -22.48 11.39
C PHE A 273 -0.49 -23.54 11.11
N ASN A 274 -0.88 -24.66 10.47
CA ASN A 274 0.07 -25.68 10.03
C ASN A 274 0.47 -25.43 8.57
N PRO A 275 1.69 -24.93 8.29
CA PRO A 275 2.12 -24.58 6.95
C PRO A 275 2.23 -25.79 6.01
N ILE A 276 2.52 -26.99 6.55
CA ILE A 276 2.71 -28.22 5.74
C ILE A 276 1.37 -28.76 5.25
N GLU A 277 0.34 -28.70 6.10
CA GLU A 277 -1.01 -29.12 5.74
C GLU A 277 -1.73 -28.08 4.86
N ASN A 278 -1.29 -26.83 4.89
CA ASN A 278 -1.93 -25.71 4.20
C ASN A 278 -0.99 -25.04 3.17
N LYS A 279 -0.25 -25.83 2.38
CA LYS A 279 0.76 -25.35 1.43
C LYS A 279 0.21 -24.29 0.46
N GLU A 280 -0.92 -24.56 -0.17
CA GLU A 280 -1.54 -23.65 -1.14
C GLU A 280 -1.97 -22.33 -0.48
N GLN A 281 -2.57 -22.40 0.71
CA GLN A 281 -2.95 -21.20 1.47
C GLN A 281 -1.72 -20.37 1.85
N LEU A 282 -0.63 -21.02 2.26
CA LEU A 282 0.63 -20.33 2.56
C LEU A 282 1.16 -19.58 1.33
N ILE A 283 1.16 -20.23 0.15
CA ILE A 283 1.57 -19.57 -1.10
C ILE A 283 0.66 -18.35 -1.38
N LYS A 284 -0.67 -18.50 -1.28
CA LYS A 284 -1.62 -17.40 -1.49
C LYS A 284 -1.37 -16.22 -0.56
N ILE A 285 -0.99 -16.47 0.70
CA ILE A 285 -0.71 -15.44 1.70
C ILE A 285 0.56 -14.66 1.37
N CYS A 286 1.63 -15.32 0.93
CA CYS A 286 2.95 -14.70 0.87
C CYS A 286 3.67 -14.80 -0.48
N GLY A 287 3.06 -15.38 -1.51
CA GLY A 287 3.69 -15.56 -2.82
C GLY A 287 4.18 -14.24 -3.42
N HIS A 288 3.41 -13.17 -3.25
CA HIS A 288 3.78 -11.84 -3.76
C HIS A 288 5.11 -11.29 -3.21
N TYR A 289 5.61 -11.78 -2.08
CA TYR A 289 6.92 -11.35 -1.55
C TYR A 289 8.12 -11.98 -2.27
N VAL A 290 7.89 -13.05 -3.03
CA VAL A 290 8.98 -13.82 -3.66
C VAL A 290 8.96 -13.76 -5.20
N LEU A 291 8.02 -13.03 -5.80
CA LEU A 291 7.87 -12.96 -7.27
C LEU A 291 9.14 -12.42 -7.99
N SER A 292 9.92 -11.59 -7.32
CA SER A 292 11.19 -11.06 -7.83
C SER A 292 12.43 -11.87 -7.38
N ASP A 293 12.23 -12.96 -6.62
CA ASP A 293 13.32 -13.82 -6.18
C ASP A 293 13.91 -14.60 -7.38
N LYS A 294 15.25 -14.67 -7.45
CA LYS A 294 15.95 -15.36 -8.54
C LYS A 294 15.59 -16.84 -8.65
N ASN A 295 15.33 -17.53 -7.51
CA ASN A 295 14.91 -18.91 -7.52
C ASN A 295 13.48 -19.05 -8.04
N PHE A 296 12.57 -18.15 -7.64
CA PHE A 296 11.21 -18.12 -8.17
C PHE A 296 11.25 -17.95 -9.70
N ILE A 297 11.94 -16.94 -10.21
CA ILE A 297 12.04 -16.68 -11.64
C ILE A 297 12.61 -17.92 -12.37
N LYS A 298 13.73 -18.45 -11.92
CA LYS A 298 14.43 -19.56 -12.58
C LYS A 298 13.69 -20.88 -12.50
N LYS A 299 13.09 -21.20 -11.34
CA LYS A 299 12.55 -22.55 -11.06
C LYS A 299 11.02 -22.64 -11.26
N ILE A 300 10.31 -21.51 -11.21
CA ILE A 300 8.87 -21.45 -11.37
C ILE A 300 8.53 -20.75 -12.68
N LYS A 301 8.68 -19.43 -12.74
CA LYS A 301 8.21 -18.60 -13.86
C LYS A 301 8.71 -19.11 -15.22
N ASN A 302 10.01 -19.38 -15.36
CA ASN A 302 10.62 -19.83 -16.60
C ASN A 302 10.22 -21.26 -17.01
N ASN A 303 9.51 -22.00 -16.17
CA ASN A 303 8.98 -23.35 -16.46
C ASN A 303 7.48 -23.36 -16.75
N LEU A 304 6.85 -22.20 -16.79
CA LEU A 304 5.46 -22.03 -17.19
C LEU A 304 5.37 -21.60 -18.66
N ARG A 305 4.13 -21.40 -19.13
CA ARG A 305 3.88 -20.90 -20.49
C ARG A 305 4.50 -19.51 -20.71
N SER A 306 4.94 -19.25 -21.93
CA SER A 306 5.69 -18.00 -22.27
C SER A 306 4.84 -16.73 -22.16
N ASP A 307 3.52 -16.81 -22.19
CA ASP A 307 2.58 -15.68 -22.12
C ASP A 307 1.99 -15.43 -20.72
N ILE A 308 2.56 -16.09 -19.67
CA ILE A 308 2.06 -15.97 -18.29
C ILE A 308 1.96 -14.51 -17.81
N ASP A 309 2.91 -13.65 -18.17
CA ASP A 309 2.89 -12.24 -17.79
C ASP A 309 1.70 -11.49 -18.42
N THR A 310 1.31 -11.87 -19.63
CA THR A 310 0.12 -11.29 -20.31
C THR A 310 -1.15 -11.72 -19.60
N ILE A 311 -1.27 -12.99 -19.19
CA ILE A 311 -2.43 -13.48 -18.44
C ILE A 311 -2.55 -12.76 -17.09
N ILE A 312 -1.43 -12.61 -16.38
CA ILE A 312 -1.38 -11.88 -15.11
C ILE A 312 -1.85 -10.44 -15.29
N LYS A 313 -1.30 -9.72 -16.28
CA LYS A 313 -1.69 -8.33 -16.55
C LYS A 313 -3.18 -8.20 -16.87
N ASN A 314 -3.72 -9.11 -17.69
CA ASN A 314 -5.15 -9.12 -18.01
C ASN A 314 -6.02 -9.32 -16.76
N ASN A 315 -5.65 -10.21 -15.85
CA ASN A 315 -6.38 -10.44 -14.59
C ASN A 315 -6.34 -9.19 -13.68
N ILE A 316 -5.20 -8.49 -13.65
CA ILE A 316 -5.05 -7.24 -12.90
C ILE A 316 -5.90 -6.12 -13.52
N ILE A 317 -5.87 -5.97 -14.84
CA ILE A 317 -6.70 -4.99 -15.57
C ILE A 317 -8.19 -5.28 -15.35
N GLN A 318 -8.60 -6.55 -15.36
CA GLN A 318 -9.97 -6.93 -15.05
C GLN A 318 -10.40 -6.49 -13.65
N LYS A 319 -9.54 -6.69 -12.63
CA LYS A 319 -9.81 -6.18 -11.28
C LYS A 319 -9.93 -4.66 -11.24
N LEU A 320 -9.09 -3.94 -11.98
CA LEU A 320 -9.19 -2.47 -12.09
C LEU A 320 -10.50 -2.04 -12.75
N LYS A 321 -10.92 -2.71 -13.83
CA LYS A 321 -12.21 -2.47 -14.47
C LYS A 321 -13.38 -2.67 -13.50
N GLU A 322 -13.37 -3.73 -12.70
CA GLU A 322 -14.37 -3.97 -11.65
C GLU A 322 -14.42 -2.83 -10.62
N LEU A 323 -13.27 -2.36 -10.16
CA LEU A 323 -13.18 -1.25 -9.19
C LEU A 323 -13.71 0.07 -9.74
N TYR A 324 -13.46 0.34 -11.01
CA TYR A 324 -13.93 1.57 -11.68
C TYR A 324 -15.34 1.44 -12.27
N GLY A 325 -15.91 0.23 -12.33
CA GLY A 325 -17.21 -0.03 -12.98
C GLY A 325 -17.18 0.20 -14.49
N THR A 326 -16.02 -0.04 -15.11
CA THR A 326 -15.82 0.02 -16.57
C THR A 326 -15.80 -1.42 -17.13
N ASN A 327 -16.53 -1.66 -18.23
CA ASN A 327 -16.56 -2.96 -18.92
C ASN A 327 -15.37 -3.13 -19.86
#